data_0b60d4487856c7302581322bf1b4a6d2
#
_entry.id   0b60d4487856c7302581322bf1b4a6d2
#
_cell.length_a   1.000
_cell.length_b   1.000
_cell.length_c   1.000
_cell.angle_alpha   90.00
_cell.angle_beta   90.00
_cell.angle_gamma   90.00
#
_symmetry.space_group_name_H-M   'P 1'
#
loop_
_entity.id
_entity.type
_entity.pdbx_description
1 polymer ?
#
loop_
_entity_poly.entity_id
_entity_poly.type
_entity_poly.pdbx_seq_one_letter_code
_entity_poly.pdbx_strand_id
1 'polypeptide(L)'
;MNVVQPARRLPLQTLVSGQLMQDRLTQDRLTQDRLIQDRLIQDTDQISGCFSQPPMSSRSTYTLLGDIGATNARLSLLVNGAFGPVAGFEVARYPKFADAVAEFLQPHENGTQVTQALIAAAGPVEGGRCALTNCPWIIDAAELKSTFGLARAHVVNDFEATARSLSRLTEKDLWPIGRGQAVQGAPVVVLGPGTGLGVAGLIGEMVVATEGGHATMAGASRREDALIDHLRQEFGHVSAERLISGAGLENIYRATVALDGAQVPPRTAAEITKAALAGTCPSARAALEAFCAFLGAFAGNVALTFGARGGVYIAGGIAPRIGAFIADSAFRARFEAKGRFRSYLEAIPTNIIIHPAATFVGLASLAGDAAHVA
;
A
#
# COMPACT_ATOMS: atom_id res chain seq x y z
N MET A 1 -2.31 -65.18 11.55
CA MET A 1 -0.93 -64.76 11.83
C MET A 1 -0.58 -63.61 10.91
N ASN A 2 -0.80 -62.39 11.42
CA ASN A 2 -0.41 -61.17 10.67
C ASN A 2 0.92 -60.66 11.21
N VAL A 3 1.95 -60.71 10.35
CA VAL A 3 3.28 -60.22 10.66
C VAL A 3 3.32 -58.70 10.38
N VAL A 4 3.43 -57.91 11.48
CA VAL A 4 3.68 -56.46 11.40
C VAL A 4 5.13 -56.20 11.11
N GLN A 5 5.43 -55.58 9.99
CA GLN A 5 6.78 -55.10 9.67
C GLN A 5 7.11 -53.81 10.46
N PRO A 6 8.32 -53.65 11.01
CA PRO A 6 8.71 -52.45 11.72
C PRO A 6 9.00 -51.29 10.77
N ALA A 7 8.56 -50.07 11.14
CA ALA A 7 8.83 -48.84 10.42
C ALA A 7 10.34 -48.54 10.31
N ARG A 8 10.80 -48.23 9.12
CA ARG A 8 12.16 -47.79 8.85
C ARG A 8 12.40 -46.39 9.45
N ARG A 9 13.34 -46.29 10.40
CA ARG A 9 13.87 -45.02 10.88
C ARG A 9 14.73 -44.37 9.79
N LEU A 10 14.40 -43.10 9.44
CA LEU A 10 15.25 -42.28 8.60
C LEU A 10 16.57 -41.93 9.33
N PRO A 11 17.71 -41.82 8.63
CA PRO A 11 19.00 -41.55 9.26
C PRO A 11 19.05 -40.09 9.80
N LEU A 12 19.60 -39.93 10.99
CA LEU A 12 19.78 -38.66 11.72
C LEU A 12 20.50 -37.55 10.90
N GLN A 13 21.30 -37.92 9.89
CA GLN A 13 22.01 -36.97 9.03
C GLN A 13 21.08 -36.13 8.12
N THR A 14 19.91 -36.63 7.76
CA THR A 14 18.94 -35.91 6.91
C THR A 14 18.17 -34.85 7.70
N LEU A 15 18.01 -35.03 9.00
CA LEU A 15 17.34 -34.06 9.90
C LEU A 15 18.24 -32.86 10.23
N VAL A 16 19.55 -33.09 10.38
CA VAL A 16 20.51 -32.02 10.72
C VAL A 16 20.75 -31.10 9.52
N SER A 17 20.79 -31.62 8.30
CA SER A 17 20.94 -30.80 7.09
C SER A 17 19.70 -29.95 6.79
N GLY A 18 18.51 -30.45 7.07
CA GLY A 18 17.26 -29.70 6.94
C GLY A 18 17.15 -28.53 7.95
N GLN A 19 17.57 -28.75 9.19
CA GLN A 19 17.58 -27.75 10.25
C GLN A 19 18.58 -26.61 9.93
N LEU A 20 19.80 -26.96 9.52
CA LEU A 20 20.83 -25.97 9.12
C LEU A 20 20.45 -25.15 7.89
N MET A 21 19.66 -25.72 6.97
CA MET A 21 19.17 -25.00 5.81
C MET A 21 18.01 -24.07 6.17
N GLN A 22 17.12 -24.47 7.10
CA GLN A 22 16.08 -23.61 7.66
C GLN A 22 16.66 -22.48 8.49
N ASP A 23 17.68 -22.72 9.30
CA ASP A 23 18.33 -21.71 10.12
C ASP A 23 19.07 -20.67 9.26
N ARG A 24 19.71 -21.07 8.16
CA ARG A 24 20.28 -20.15 7.18
C ARG A 24 19.23 -19.28 6.49
N LEU A 25 18.14 -19.88 6.01
CA LEU A 25 17.05 -19.15 5.36
C LEU A 25 16.38 -18.15 6.33
N THR A 26 16.33 -18.52 7.62
CA THR A 26 15.78 -17.63 8.68
C THR A 26 16.75 -16.49 8.98
N GLN A 27 18.07 -16.74 9.02
CA GLN A 27 19.07 -15.68 9.22
C GLN A 27 19.16 -14.73 8.02
N ASP A 28 19.11 -15.24 6.79
CA ASP A 28 19.11 -14.40 5.59
C ASP A 28 17.85 -13.53 5.52
N ARG A 29 16.67 -14.04 5.93
CA ARG A 29 15.43 -13.28 6.05
C ARG A 29 15.49 -12.20 7.13
N LEU A 30 15.99 -12.52 8.33
CA LEU A 30 16.17 -11.54 9.41
C LEU A 30 17.15 -10.42 9.05
N THR A 31 18.14 -10.73 8.21
CA THR A 31 19.09 -9.74 7.71
C THR A 31 18.45 -8.84 6.66
N GLN A 32 17.62 -9.38 5.77
CA GLN A 32 16.83 -8.59 4.81
C GLN A 32 15.79 -7.72 5.51
N ASP A 33 15.08 -8.23 6.51
CA ASP A 33 14.11 -7.46 7.29
C ASP A 33 14.77 -6.29 8.03
N ARG A 34 15.97 -6.50 8.62
CA ARG A 34 16.75 -5.42 9.21
C ARG A 34 17.17 -4.37 8.19
N LEU A 35 17.67 -4.78 7.03
CA LEU A 35 18.06 -3.86 5.96
C LEU A 35 16.90 -3.03 5.42
N ILE A 36 15.69 -3.59 5.37
CA ILE A 36 14.47 -2.87 4.97
C ILE A 36 14.02 -1.93 6.07
N GLN A 37 14.04 -2.36 7.35
CA GLN A 37 13.70 -1.50 8.48
C GLN A 37 14.73 -0.37 8.68
N ASP A 38 16.02 -0.66 8.53
CA ASP A 38 17.08 0.34 8.62
C ASP A 38 17.00 1.35 7.46
N ARG A 39 16.64 0.94 6.23
CA ARG A 39 16.34 1.87 5.14
C ARG A 39 15.12 2.75 5.42
N LEU A 40 14.04 2.19 5.93
CA LEU A 40 12.83 2.96 6.29
C LEU A 40 13.08 3.96 7.43
N ILE A 41 14.09 3.71 8.28
CA ILE A 41 14.49 4.61 9.38
C ILE A 41 15.58 5.61 8.93
N GLN A 42 16.55 5.18 8.10
CA GLN A 42 17.63 6.05 7.62
C GLN A 42 17.17 7.07 6.58
N ASP A 43 16.15 6.78 5.77
CA ASP A 43 15.60 7.74 4.81
C ASP A 43 14.85 8.90 5.49
N THR A 44 14.55 8.82 6.80
CA THR A 44 14.02 9.95 7.57
C THR A 44 15.11 10.87 8.15
N ASP A 45 16.36 10.40 8.31
CA ASP A 45 17.41 11.18 8.98
C ASP A 45 18.52 11.74 8.06
N GLN A 46 18.59 11.36 6.79
CA GLN A 46 19.67 11.79 5.86
C GLN A 46 19.31 12.92 4.89
N ILE A 47 18.36 13.80 5.20
CA ILE A 47 18.02 14.95 4.33
C ILE A 47 18.63 16.26 4.87
N SER A 48 19.87 16.23 5.34
CA SER A 48 20.64 17.44 5.69
C SER A 48 21.94 17.49 4.90
N GLY A 49 21.86 17.42 3.57
CA GLY A 49 22.99 17.52 2.66
C GLY A 49 22.90 18.79 1.81
N CYS A 50 23.85 19.68 2.01
CA CYS A 50 24.07 20.96 1.34
C CYS A 50 23.97 20.86 -0.20
N PHE A 51 22.94 21.46 -0.81
CA PHE A 51 22.86 21.64 -2.25
C PHE A 51 23.66 22.88 -2.67
N SER A 52 24.75 22.68 -3.40
CA SER A 52 25.36 23.73 -4.21
C SER A 52 24.44 24.05 -5.39
N GLN A 53 23.95 25.30 -5.47
CA GLN A 53 23.10 25.80 -6.54
C GLN A 53 23.86 25.76 -7.88
N PRO A 54 23.23 25.26 -8.97
CA PRO A 54 23.75 25.42 -10.31
C PRO A 54 23.62 26.89 -10.75
N PRO A 55 24.48 27.39 -11.69
CA PRO A 55 24.48 28.80 -12.10
C PRO A 55 23.19 29.20 -12.79
N MET A 56 22.65 30.36 -12.40
CA MET A 56 21.43 30.98 -12.92
C MET A 56 21.53 31.35 -14.38
N SER A 57 21.05 30.51 -15.30
CA SER A 57 20.63 30.92 -16.63
C SER A 57 19.48 30.06 -17.13
N SER A 58 18.31 30.60 -17.13
CA SER A 58 16.94 30.14 -17.35
C SER A 58 16.24 29.82 -16.03
N ARG A 59 15.10 30.49 -15.75
CA ARG A 59 14.23 30.18 -14.62
C ARG A 59 13.70 28.75 -14.81
N SER A 60 14.21 27.83 -14.03
CA SER A 60 13.67 26.47 -14.02
C SER A 60 12.23 26.52 -13.52
N THR A 61 11.32 25.92 -14.28
CA THR A 61 9.93 25.77 -13.87
C THR A 61 9.79 24.52 -13.02
N TYR A 62 9.10 24.66 -11.90
CA TYR A 62 8.88 23.57 -10.96
C TYR A 62 7.40 23.15 -10.97
N THR A 63 7.19 21.86 -10.74
CA THR A 63 5.85 21.31 -10.48
C THR A 63 5.76 20.91 -9.01
N LEU A 64 4.77 21.43 -8.31
CA LEU A 64 4.43 20.98 -6.96
C LEU A 64 3.80 19.59 -7.07
N LEU A 65 4.34 18.62 -6.34
CA LEU A 65 3.76 17.30 -6.14
C LEU A 65 3.22 17.21 -4.71
N GLY A 66 2.02 16.66 -4.54
CA GLY A 66 1.41 16.43 -3.25
C GLY A 66 0.77 15.05 -3.14
N ASP A 67 0.97 14.37 -2.01
CA ASP A 67 0.32 13.12 -1.64
C ASP A 67 -0.41 13.34 -0.31
N ILE A 68 -1.74 13.43 -0.38
CA ILE A 68 -2.58 13.98 0.67
C ILE A 68 -3.49 12.92 1.24
N GLY A 69 -3.15 12.44 2.44
CA GLY A 69 -4.02 11.58 3.25
C GLY A 69 -4.79 12.37 4.30
N ALA A 70 -5.67 11.68 5.03
CA ALA A 70 -6.49 12.31 6.06
C ALA A 70 -5.69 12.78 7.30
N THR A 71 -4.54 12.18 7.59
CA THR A 71 -3.72 12.49 8.78
C THR A 71 -2.43 13.21 8.43
N ASN A 72 -1.82 12.84 7.32
CA ASN A 72 -0.53 13.36 6.87
C ASN A 72 -0.63 13.79 5.40
N ALA A 73 0.00 14.91 5.09
CA ALA A 73 0.25 15.38 3.73
C ALA A 73 1.76 15.34 3.46
N ARG A 74 2.15 14.96 2.25
CA ARG A 74 3.53 14.95 1.81
C ARG A 74 3.67 15.84 0.57
N LEU A 75 4.67 16.69 0.53
CA LEU A 75 4.91 17.63 -0.58
C LEU A 75 6.34 17.48 -1.09
N SER A 76 6.53 17.70 -2.38
CA SER A 76 7.85 17.77 -3.04
C SER A 76 7.79 18.66 -4.26
N LEU A 77 8.95 19.10 -4.77
CA LEU A 77 9.07 19.81 -6.04
C LEU A 77 9.69 18.89 -7.10
N LEU A 78 9.07 18.85 -8.27
CA LEU A 78 9.58 18.16 -9.45
C LEU A 78 10.27 19.18 -10.38
N VAL A 79 11.47 18.85 -10.81
CA VAL A 79 12.24 19.61 -11.81
C VAL A 79 12.99 18.64 -12.73
N ASN A 80 12.96 18.89 -14.04
CA ASN A 80 13.65 18.05 -15.03
C ASN A 80 13.36 16.53 -14.91
N GLY A 81 12.13 16.18 -14.57
CA GLY A 81 11.69 14.78 -14.45
C GLY A 81 12.08 14.07 -13.15
N ALA A 82 12.79 14.73 -12.23
CA ALA A 82 13.12 14.21 -10.91
C ALA A 82 12.50 15.04 -9.80
N PHE A 83 11.93 14.41 -8.79
CA PHE A 83 11.44 15.12 -7.62
C PHE A 83 12.49 15.13 -6.51
N GLY A 84 12.49 16.26 -5.76
CA GLY A 84 13.41 16.50 -4.65
C GLY A 84 12.97 15.80 -3.34
N PRO A 85 13.52 16.22 -2.21
CA PRO A 85 13.13 15.73 -0.91
C PRO A 85 11.63 15.86 -0.66
N VAL A 86 11.06 14.84 0.00
CA VAL A 86 9.64 14.81 0.37
C VAL A 86 9.49 15.37 1.78
N ALA A 87 8.77 16.49 1.92
CA ALA A 87 8.45 17.10 3.22
C ALA A 87 7.10 16.58 3.73
N GLY A 88 7.01 16.27 5.02
CA GLY A 88 5.81 15.79 5.69
C GLY A 88 5.12 16.88 6.51
N PHE A 89 3.79 16.93 6.46
CA PHE A 89 2.94 17.88 7.17
C PHE A 89 1.82 17.13 7.89
N GLU A 90 1.62 17.38 9.17
CA GLU A 90 0.47 16.87 9.91
C GLU A 90 -0.77 17.70 9.54
N VAL A 91 -1.80 17.06 9.01
CA VAL A 91 -3.03 17.73 8.56
C VAL A 91 -3.68 18.58 9.67
N ALA A 92 -3.69 18.06 10.90
CA ALA A 92 -4.31 18.74 12.05
C ALA A 92 -3.68 20.11 12.41
N ARG A 93 -2.46 20.40 11.92
CA ARG A 93 -1.76 21.65 12.17
C ARG A 93 -2.22 22.80 11.29
N TYR A 94 -2.93 22.52 10.20
CA TYR A 94 -3.29 23.52 9.20
C TYR A 94 -4.81 23.54 8.97
N PRO A 95 -5.45 24.71 9.04
CA PRO A 95 -6.88 24.85 8.76
C PRO A 95 -7.26 24.41 7.34
N LYS A 96 -6.37 24.70 6.35
CA LYS A 96 -6.57 24.38 4.94
C LYS A 96 -5.30 23.77 4.32
N PHE A 97 -5.47 23.02 3.26
CA PHE A 97 -4.37 22.50 2.47
C PHE A 97 -3.47 23.61 1.90
N ALA A 98 -4.06 24.72 1.45
CA ALA A 98 -3.33 25.85 0.93
C ALA A 98 -2.33 26.44 1.94
N ASP A 99 -2.63 26.38 3.25
CA ASP A 99 -1.74 26.90 4.29
C ASP A 99 -0.47 26.02 4.40
N ALA A 100 -0.60 24.69 4.32
CA ALA A 100 0.53 23.77 4.30
C ALA A 100 1.38 23.93 3.01
N VAL A 101 0.73 24.18 1.87
CA VAL A 101 1.44 24.47 0.60
C VAL A 101 2.21 25.79 0.71
N ALA A 102 1.61 26.84 1.29
CA ALA A 102 2.28 28.13 1.47
C ALA A 102 3.53 28.00 2.35
N GLU A 103 3.44 27.27 3.47
CA GLU A 103 4.60 26.99 4.34
C GLU A 103 5.68 26.23 3.59
N PHE A 104 5.31 25.20 2.81
CA PHE A 104 6.26 24.42 2.02
C PHE A 104 6.98 25.25 0.97
N LEU A 105 6.29 26.20 0.31
CA LEU A 105 6.86 27.01 -0.75
C LEU A 105 7.69 28.19 -0.24
N GLN A 106 7.48 28.68 0.99
CA GLN A 106 8.16 29.84 1.55
C GLN A 106 9.70 29.83 1.41
N PRO A 107 10.42 28.73 1.69
CA PRO A 107 11.88 28.67 1.48
C PRO A 107 12.30 28.72 0.02
N HIS A 108 11.37 28.50 -0.91
CA HIS A 108 11.61 28.40 -2.35
C HIS A 108 11.26 29.66 -3.14
N GLU A 109 10.78 30.74 -2.49
CA GLU A 109 10.34 31.97 -3.16
C GLU A 109 11.44 32.69 -3.94
N ASN A 110 12.71 32.51 -3.53
CA ASN A 110 13.85 33.17 -4.17
C ASN A 110 14.38 32.34 -5.36
N GLY A 111 13.77 32.54 -6.55
CA GLY A 111 14.29 32.00 -7.83
C GLY A 111 13.58 30.73 -8.32
N THR A 112 12.66 30.14 -7.54
CA THR A 112 11.84 28.99 -7.92
C THR A 112 10.48 29.47 -8.43
N GLN A 113 10.16 29.22 -9.69
CA GLN A 113 8.83 29.48 -10.22
C GLN A 113 8.03 28.19 -10.32
N VAL A 114 7.13 27.97 -9.37
CA VAL A 114 6.17 26.86 -9.44
C VAL A 114 5.06 27.27 -10.42
N THR A 115 4.89 26.49 -11.48
CA THR A 115 3.90 26.76 -12.54
C THR A 115 2.79 25.75 -12.60
N GLN A 116 2.97 24.60 -11.97
CA GLN A 116 2.02 23.50 -11.99
C GLN A 116 1.93 22.82 -10.62
N ALA A 117 0.74 22.29 -10.27
CA ALA A 117 0.54 21.39 -9.14
C ALA A 117 -0.12 20.09 -9.60
N LEU A 118 0.40 18.96 -9.13
CA LEU A 118 -0.14 17.62 -9.31
C LEU A 118 -0.33 17.01 -7.94
N ILE A 119 -1.57 16.81 -7.55
CA ILE A 119 -1.95 16.42 -6.19
C ILE A 119 -2.70 15.09 -6.22
N ALA A 120 -2.18 14.10 -5.51
CA ALA A 120 -2.87 12.86 -5.20
C ALA A 120 -3.61 13.02 -3.87
N ALA A 121 -4.89 12.72 -3.83
CA ALA A 121 -5.73 12.89 -2.65
C ALA A 121 -6.47 11.59 -2.32
N ALA A 122 -6.50 11.23 -1.03
CA ALA A 122 -7.16 10.02 -0.54
C ALA A 122 -8.69 10.22 -0.49
N GLY A 123 -9.35 9.97 -1.61
CA GLY A 123 -10.80 10.05 -1.77
C GLY A 123 -11.22 10.19 -3.22
N PRO A 124 -12.53 10.15 -3.49
CA PRO A 124 -13.06 10.34 -4.83
C PRO A 124 -12.81 11.78 -5.31
N VAL A 125 -12.35 11.88 -6.56
CA VAL A 125 -12.07 13.16 -7.22
C VAL A 125 -13.14 13.41 -8.28
N GLU A 126 -13.87 14.51 -8.13
CA GLU A 126 -14.90 14.94 -9.09
C GLU A 126 -14.65 16.38 -9.51
N GLY A 127 -14.56 16.64 -10.83
CA GLY A 127 -14.33 17.98 -11.35
C GLY A 127 -13.05 18.64 -10.86
N GLY A 128 -11.99 17.87 -10.57
CA GLY A 128 -10.73 18.38 -10.03
C GLY A 128 -10.76 18.72 -8.55
N ARG A 129 -11.76 18.22 -7.82
CA ARG A 129 -11.97 18.47 -6.39
C ARG A 129 -12.09 17.16 -5.62
N CYS A 130 -11.45 17.10 -4.45
CA CYS A 130 -11.55 15.99 -3.50
C CYS A 130 -11.87 16.54 -2.11
N ALA A 131 -12.98 16.09 -1.49
CA ALA A 131 -13.24 16.28 -0.07
C ALA A 131 -12.70 15.05 0.68
N LEU A 132 -11.71 15.26 1.53
CA LEU A 132 -11.08 14.14 2.25
C LEU A 132 -12.04 13.58 3.30
N THR A 133 -12.14 12.26 3.34
CA THR A 133 -12.90 11.58 4.39
C THR A 133 -12.15 11.71 5.72
N ASN A 134 -12.85 12.04 6.80
CA ASN A 134 -12.30 12.23 8.16
C ASN A 134 -11.28 13.38 8.30
N CYS A 135 -11.34 14.37 7.42
CA CYS A 135 -10.48 15.54 7.44
C CYS A 135 -11.27 16.75 6.90
N PRO A 136 -11.13 17.96 7.46
CA PRO A 136 -11.85 19.13 6.98
C PRO A 136 -11.30 19.70 5.66
N TRP A 137 -10.19 19.18 5.17
CA TRP A 137 -9.57 19.69 3.96
C TRP A 137 -10.37 19.33 2.71
N ILE A 138 -10.50 20.32 1.86
CA ILE A 138 -10.96 20.18 0.49
C ILE A 138 -9.77 20.51 -0.39
N ILE A 139 -9.39 19.58 -1.26
CA ILE A 139 -8.35 19.78 -2.26
C ILE A 139 -9.04 20.18 -3.54
N ASP A 140 -8.81 21.41 -3.99
CA ASP A 140 -9.47 21.97 -5.16
C ASP A 140 -8.44 22.56 -6.13
N ALA A 141 -8.42 22.03 -7.34
CA ALA A 141 -7.47 22.45 -8.38
C ALA A 141 -7.63 23.92 -8.78
N ALA A 142 -8.87 24.43 -8.80
CA ALA A 142 -9.13 25.83 -9.15
C ALA A 142 -8.67 26.78 -8.04
N GLU A 143 -8.89 26.42 -6.77
CA GLU A 143 -8.39 27.17 -5.62
C GLU A 143 -6.86 27.22 -5.61
N LEU A 144 -6.19 26.06 -5.80
CA LEU A 144 -4.72 26.02 -5.88
C LEU A 144 -4.17 26.88 -7.01
N LYS A 145 -4.80 26.81 -8.18
CA LYS A 145 -4.42 27.61 -9.34
C LYS A 145 -4.52 29.11 -9.07
N SER A 146 -5.61 29.56 -8.47
CA SER A 146 -5.84 30.97 -8.18
C SER A 146 -4.96 31.48 -7.03
N THR A 147 -4.80 30.70 -5.97
CA THR A 147 -4.05 31.09 -4.76
C THR A 147 -2.55 31.20 -5.04
N PHE A 148 -1.98 30.28 -5.82
CA PHE A 148 -0.53 30.23 -6.09
C PHE A 148 -0.15 30.72 -7.48
N GLY A 149 -1.06 31.26 -8.28
CA GLY A 149 -0.78 31.78 -9.62
C GLY A 149 -0.30 30.69 -10.59
N LEU A 150 -0.77 29.44 -10.45
CA LEU A 150 -0.34 28.32 -11.24
C LEU A 150 -0.97 28.35 -12.64
N ALA A 151 -0.21 27.99 -13.66
CA ALA A 151 -0.74 27.78 -15.01
C ALA A 151 -1.67 26.55 -15.04
N ARG A 152 -1.31 25.50 -14.29
CA ARG A 152 -2.09 24.24 -14.20
C ARG A 152 -2.14 23.73 -12.77
N ALA A 153 -3.28 23.14 -12.40
CA ALA A 153 -3.42 22.32 -11.20
C ALA A 153 -4.27 21.10 -11.54
N HIS A 154 -3.83 19.94 -11.11
CA HIS A 154 -4.55 18.69 -11.33
C HIS A 154 -4.61 17.89 -10.05
N VAL A 155 -5.79 17.39 -9.71
CA VAL A 155 -6.04 16.55 -8.55
C VAL A 155 -6.47 15.19 -9.04
N VAL A 156 -5.81 14.13 -8.58
CA VAL A 156 -6.14 12.74 -8.88
C VAL A 156 -6.36 11.96 -7.59
N ASN A 157 -7.00 10.80 -7.69
CA ASN A 157 -7.06 9.88 -6.55
C ASN A 157 -5.65 9.32 -6.25
N ASP A 158 -5.35 9.04 -4.96
CA ASP A 158 -4.04 8.55 -4.51
C ASP A 158 -3.69 7.18 -5.11
N PHE A 159 -4.69 6.28 -5.29
CA PHE A 159 -4.49 5.00 -5.97
C PHE A 159 -4.39 5.14 -7.49
N GLU A 160 -4.98 6.16 -8.09
CA GLU A 160 -4.70 6.50 -9.49
C GLU A 160 -3.22 6.85 -9.67
N ALA A 161 -2.68 7.75 -8.85
CA ALA A 161 -1.26 8.08 -8.89
C ALA A 161 -0.38 6.85 -8.63
N THR A 162 -0.73 6.02 -7.63
CA THR A 162 0.00 4.78 -7.34
C THR A 162 -0.04 3.79 -8.51
N ALA A 163 -1.19 3.63 -9.18
CA ALA A 163 -1.29 2.77 -10.37
C ALA A 163 -0.37 3.24 -11.51
N ARG A 164 -0.29 4.55 -11.74
CA ARG A 164 0.62 5.13 -12.75
C ARG A 164 2.09 4.87 -12.46
N SER A 165 2.48 4.72 -11.18
CA SER A 165 3.86 4.40 -10.82
C SER A 165 4.31 3.03 -11.33
N LEU A 166 3.39 2.07 -11.49
CA LEU A 166 3.72 0.67 -11.82
C LEU A 166 4.55 0.51 -13.09
N SER A 167 4.37 1.39 -14.08
CA SER A 167 5.17 1.40 -15.32
C SER A 167 6.60 1.92 -15.12
N ARG A 168 6.92 2.52 -13.99
CA ARG A 168 8.21 3.16 -13.68
C ARG A 168 8.96 2.49 -12.54
N LEU A 169 8.27 1.66 -11.73
CA LEU A 169 8.90 0.87 -10.67
C LEU A 169 9.77 -0.23 -11.25
N THR A 170 10.87 -0.51 -10.57
CA THR A 170 11.84 -1.54 -10.91
C THR A 170 11.78 -2.70 -9.90
N GLU A 171 12.49 -3.79 -10.17
CA GLU A 171 12.57 -4.92 -9.23
C GLU A 171 13.05 -4.52 -7.82
N LYS A 172 13.85 -3.44 -7.71
CA LYS A 172 14.33 -2.93 -6.42
C LYS A 172 13.24 -2.28 -5.57
N ASP A 173 12.15 -1.88 -6.21
CA ASP A 173 11.01 -1.19 -5.60
C ASP A 173 9.91 -2.17 -5.20
N LEU A 174 10.13 -3.48 -5.48
CA LEU A 174 9.13 -4.52 -5.34
C LEU A 174 9.65 -5.66 -4.46
N TRP A 175 8.79 -6.17 -3.61
CA TRP A 175 9.02 -7.39 -2.83
C TRP A 175 8.07 -8.48 -3.32
N PRO A 176 8.58 -9.52 -4.01
CA PRO A 176 7.76 -10.63 -4.48
C PRO A 176 7.19 -11.45 -3.30
N ILE A 177 5.88 -11.67 -3.28
CA ILE A 177 5.18 -12.50 -2.27
C ILE A 177 4.41 -13.66 -2.89
N GLY A 178 4.62 -13.91 -4.19
CA GLY A 178 4.00 -15.02 -4.90
C GLY A 178 4.74 -15.33 -6.18
N ARG A 179 4.56 -16.56 -6.64
CA ARG A 179 5.10 -17.03 -7.92
C ARG A 179 4.21 -16.53 -9.06
N GLY A 180 4.70 -16.64 -10.26
CA GLY A 180 4.02 -16.29 -11.49
C GLY A 180 4.90 -15.40 -12.37
N GLN A 181 4.47 -15.20 -13.61
CA GLN A 181 5.14 -14.35 -14.58
C GLN A 181 4.15 -13.36 -15.18
N ALA A 182 4.52 -12.09 -15.19
CA ALA A 182 3.72 -11.04 -15.77
C ALA A 182 3.54 -11.29 -17.28
N VAL A 183 2.30 -11.19 -17.74
CA VAL A 183 1.99 -11.15 -19.17
C VAL A 183 2.10 -9.71 -19.64
N GLN A 184 3.06 -9.43 -20.51
CA GLN A 184 3.30 -8.09 -21.03
C GLN A 184 2.05 -7.54 -21.72
N GLY A 185 1.70 -6.29 -21.43
CA GLY A 185 0.54 -5.60 -21.97
C GLY A 185 -0.81 -6.03 -21.38
N ALA A 186 -0.84 -7.05 -20.51
CA ALA A 186 -2.06 -7.40 -19.79
C ALA A 186 -2.35 -6.40 -18.67
N PRO A 187 -3.63 -6.26 -18.25
CA PRO A 187 -3.98 -5.41 -17.11
C PRO A 187 -3.19 -5.75 -15.86
N VAL A 188 -2.87 -4.72 -15.09
CA VAL A 188 -2.31 -4.82 -13.74
C VAL A 188 -3.26 -4.16 -12.75
N VAL A 189 -3.20 -4.56 -11.49
CA VAL A 189 -3.98 -3.93 -10.41
C VAL A 189 -3.09 -3.61 -9.23
N VAL A 190 -3.41 -2.50 -8.58
CA VAL A 190 -2.85 -2.13 -7.29
C VAL A 190 -3.97 -2.03 -6.28
N LEU A 191 -3.73 -2.56 -5.10
CA LEU A 191 -4.61 -2.40 -3.94
C LEU A 191 -3.73 -2.20 -2.71
N GLY A 192 -4.24 -1.47 -1.73
CA GLY A 192 -3.38 -1.17 -0.58
C GLY A 192 -4.12 -0.84 0.69
N PRO A 193 -3.91 -1.67 1.72
CA PRO A 193 -4.39 -1.37 3.06
C PRO A 193 -3.57 -0.26 3.68
N GLY A 194 -4.28 0.77 4.13
CA GLY A 194 -3.78 1.93 4.87
C GLY A 194 -4.79 2.34 5.92
N THR A 195 -5.13 3.64 5.99
CA THR A 195 -6.28 4.14 6.77
C THR A 195 -7.58 3.53 6.23
N GLY A 196 -7.71 3.45 4.89
CA GLY A 196 -8.74 2.72 4.17
C GLY A 196 -8.16 1.59 3.31
N LEU A 197 -8.88 1.21 2.25
CA LEU A 197 -8.47 0.22 1.26
C LEU A 197 -8.67 0.77 -0.15
N GLY A 198 -7.62 1.33 -0.75
CA GLY A 198 -7.65 1.77 -2.13
C GLY A 198 -7.46 0.63 -3.12
N VAL A 199 -8.06 0.78 -4.30
CA VAL A 199 -7.98 -0.17 -5.42
C VAL A 199 -7.98 0.59 -6.74
N ALA A 200 -7.02 0.30 -7.62
CA ALA A 200 -7.02 0.82 -8.98
C ALA A 200 -6.49 -0.22 -9.97
N GLY A 201 -6.94 -0.13 -11.21
CA GLY A 201 -6.41 -0.92 -12.33
C GLY A 201 -5.66 -0.05 -13.31
N LEU A 202 -4.69 -0.64 -14.02
CA LEU A 202 -4.00 -0.02 -15.16
C LEU A 202 -4.12 -0.95 -16.36
N ILE A 203 -4.70 -0.44 -17.47
CA ILE A 203 -4.91 -1.17 -18.72
C ILE A 203 -4.22 -0.37 -19.83
N GLY A 204 -3.04 -0.84 -20.24
CA GLY A 204 -2.16 -0.01 -21.06
C GLY A 204 -1.73 1.23 -20.28
N GLU A 205 -2.08 2.43 -20.80
CA GLU A 205 -1.82 3.71 -20.12
C GLU A 205 -3.05 4.24 -19.35
N MET A 206 -4.21 3.61 -19.54
CA MET A 206 -5.45 4.04 -18.90
C MET A 206 -5.55 3.52 -17.48
N VAL A 207 -5.62 4.43 -16.52
CA VAL A 207 -5.94 4.10 -15.13
C VAL A 207 -7.46 4.01 -14.96
N VAL A 208 -7.89 2.94 -14.30
CA VAL A 208 -9.26 2.74 -13.86
C VAL A 208 -9.28 2.96 -12.35
N ALA A 209 -9.61 4.18 -11.93
CA ALA A 209 -9.84 4.51 -10.53
C ALA A 209 -11.14 3.83 -10.06
N THR A 210 -11.12 3.25 -8.86
CA THR A 210 -12.28 2.53 -8.31
C THR A 210 -12.45 2.77 -6.81
N GLU A 211 -13.65 2.51 -6.32
CA GLU A 211 -13.98 2.38 -4.90
C GLU A 211 -14.15 0.88 -4.52
N GLY A 212 -13.35 0.01 -5.14
CA GLY A 212 -13.42 -1.44 -4.97
C GLY A 212 -13.24 -1.92 -3.52
N GLY A 213 -12.54 -1.14 -2.68
CA GLY A 213 -12.41 -1.42 -1.25
C GLY A 213 -13.73 -1.47 -0.49
N HIS A 214 -14.77 -0.81 -1.01
CA HIS A 214 -16.12 -0.80 -0.43
C HIS A 214 -17.01 -1.96 -0.91
N ALA A 215 -16.51 -2.83 -1.79
CA ALA A 215 -17.24 -4.02 -2.19
C ALA A 215 -17.46 -4.97 -0.99
N THR A 216 -18.62 -5.66 -0.98
CA THR A 216 -18.96 -6.63 0.08
C THR A 216 -17.91 -7.74 0.17
N MET A 217 -17.40 -8.00 1.37
CA MET A 217 -16.49 -9.11 1.60
C MET A 217 -17.24 -10.39 1.97
N ALA A 218 -16.80 -11.50 1.40
CA ALA A 218 -17.29 -12.85 1.72
C ALA A 218 -16.20 -13.63 2.46
N GLY A 219 -16.60 -14.47 3.41
CA GLY A 219 -15.73 -15.46 4.03
C GLY A 219 -15.49 -16.64 3.09
N ALA A 220 -14.43 -17.36 3.32
CA ALA A 220 -14.11 -18.60 2.63
C ALA A 220 -13.83 -19.76 3.62
N SER A 221 -14.16 -19.54 4.87
CA SER A 221 -14.16 -20.54 5.94
C SER A 221 -15.22 -20.18 6.98
N ARG A 222 -15.67 -21.18 7.74
CA ARG A 222 -16.64 -20.94 8.85
C ARG A 222 -16.13 -19.91 9.86
N ARG A 223 -14.83 -19.86 10.10
CA ARG A 223 -14.23 -18.87 11.01
C ARG A 223 -14.34 -17.46 10.44
N GLU A 224 -14.05 -17.28 9.16
CA GLU A 224 -14.18 -15.99 8.48
C GLU A 224 -15.64 -15.54 8.41
N ASP A 225 -16.57 -16.47 8.12
CA ASP A 225 -18.00 -16.17 8.13
C ASP A 225 -18.44 -15.69 9.51
N ALA A 226 -17.99 -16.35 10.60
CA ALA A 226 -18.30 -15.92 11.97
C ALA A 226 -17.74 -14.52 12.30
N LEU A 227 -16.52 -14.18 11.83
CA LEU A 227 -15.94 -12.85 11.97
C LEU A 227 -16.79 -11.82 11.25
N ILE A 228 -17.17 -12.08 10.00
CA ILE A 228 -18.02 -11.20 9.19
C ILE A 228 -19.41 -11.05 9.82
N ASP A 229 -20.01 -12.13 10.31
CA ASP A 229 -21.32 -12.10 10.94
C ASP A 229 -21.31 -11.27 12.23
N HIS A 230 -20.25 -11.39 13.04
CA HIS A 230 -20.06 -10.55 14.21
C HIS A 230 -20.00 -9.07 13.85
N LEU A 231 -19.20 -8.71 12.83
CA LEU A 231 -19.06 -7.33 12.38
C LEU A 231 -20.31 -6.78 11.68
N ARG A 232 -21.09 -7.67 11.05
CA ARG A 232 -22.36 -7.27 10.41
C ARG A 232 -23.39 -6.75 11.42
N GLN A 233 -23.35 -7.22 12.66
CA GLN A 233 -24.21 -6.72 13.74
C GLN A 233 -23.93 -5.25 14.06
N GLU A 234 -22.66 -4.80 13.88
CA GLU A 234 -22.25 -3.43 14.13
C GLU A 234 -22.43 -2.54 12.89
N PHE A 235 -21.98 -3.02 11.72
CA PHE A 235 -21.88 -2.19 10.51
C PHE A 235 -23.01 -2.38 9.51
N GLY A 236 -23.84 -3.43 9.66
CA GLY A 236 -24.80 -3.82 8.63
C GLY A 236 -24.10 -4.37 7.39
N HIS A 237 -23.43 -3.52 6.62
CA HIS A 237 -22.61 -3.88 5.48
C HIS A 237 -21.14 -4.04 5.87
N VAL A 238 -20.54 -5.20 5.60
CA VAL A 238 -19.12 -5.48 5.82
C VAL A 238 -18.40 -5.46 4.49
N SER A 239 -17.77 -4.32 4.19
CA SER A 239 -16.93 -4.16 3.00
C SER A 239 -15.55 -4.80 3.20
N ALA A 240 -14.79 -4.97 2.11
CA ALA A 240 -13.40 -5.40 2.17
C ALA A 240 -12.57 -4.47 3.08
N GLU A 241 -12.77 -3.16 3.01
CA GLU A 241 -12.10 -2.17 3.86
C GLU A 241 -12.36 -2.37 5.35
N ARG A 242 -13.59 -2.80 5.74
CA ARG A 242 -13.93 -3.10 7.15
C ARG A 242 -13.09 -4.22 7.76
N LEU A 243 -12.36 -4.97 6.91
CA LEU A 243 -11.47 -6.07 7.30
C LEU A 243 -10.02 -5.81 6.89
N ILE A 244 -9.78 -5.09 5.78
CA ILE A 244 -8.47 -4.95 5.15
C ILE A 244 -8.04 -3.47 5.19
N SER A 245 -7.92 -2.93 6.39
CA SER A 245 -7.40 -1.59 6.68
C SER A 245 -6.83 -1.56 8.09
N GLY A 246 -6.29 -0.43 8.56
CA GLY A 246 -5.90 -0.27 9.96
C GLY A 246 -7.07 -0.52 10.89
N ALA A 247 -8.17 0.20 10.70
CA ALA A 247 -9.41 -0.03 11.45
C ALA A 247 -9.96 -1.45 11.23
N GLY A 248 -9.78 -2.02 10.04
CA GLY A 248 -10.17 -3.39 9.73
C GLY A 248 -9.43 -4.43 10.55
N LEU A 249 -8.13 -4.25 10.78
CA LEU A 249 -7.36 -5.13 11.66
C LEU A 249 -7.86 -5.05 13.11
N GLU A 250 -8.21 -3.88 13.60
CA GLU A 250 -8.82 -3.69 14.92
C GLU A 250 -10.20 -4.37 15.01
N ASN A 251 -11.00 -4.28 13.96
CA ASN A 251 -12.29 -4.94 13.86
C ASN A 251 -12.15 -6.46 13.94
N ILE A 252 -11.22 -7.04 13.15
CA ILE A 252 -10.94 -8.49 13.19
C ILE A 252 -10.45 -8.90 14.58
N TYR A 253 -9.59 -8.10 15.22
CA TYR A 253 -9.10 -8.41 16.56
C TYR A 253 -10.23 -8.43 17.59
N ARG A 254 -11.11 -7.40 17.61
CA ARG A 254 -12.28 -7.34 18.50
C ARG A 254 -13.22 -8.55 18.29
N ALA A 255 -13.52 -8.85 17.03
CA ALA A 255 -14.35 -10.00 16.68
C ALA A 255 -13.71 -11.32 17.11
N THR A 256 -12.38 -11.47 16.91
CA THR A 256 -11.62 -12.65 17.34
C THR A 256 -11.70 -12.83 18.86
N VAL A 257 -11.43 -11.76 19.61
CA VAL A 257 -11.51 -11.77 21.09
C VAL A 257 -12.91 -12.16 21.57
N ALA A 258 -13.95 -11.58 20.98
CA ALA A 258 -15.34 -11.85 21.35
C ALA A 258 -15.73 -13.31 21.05
N LEU A 259 -15.43 -13.82 19.86
CA LEU A 259 -15.77 -15.18 19.45
C LEU A 259 -15.01 -16.27 20.23
N ASP A 260 -13.78 -15.98 20.68
CA ASP A 260 -12.96 -16.90 21.45
C ASP A 260 -13.16 -16.77 22.97
N GLY A 261 -13.94 -15.78 23.43
CA GLY A 261 -14.14 -15.48 24.84
C GLY A 261 -12.85 -15.05 25.56
N ALA A 262 -11.87 -14.52 24.81
CA ALA A 262 -10.57 -14.17 25.36
C ALA A 262 -10.65 -12.89 26.21
N GLN A 263 -9.92 -12.87 27.34
CA GLN A 263 -9.86 -11.73 28.25
C GLN A 263 -8.56 -10.94 27.99
N VAL A 264 -8.57 -10.12 26.93
CA VAL A 264 -7.43 -9.29 26.53
C VAL A 264 -7.88 -7.84 26.29
N PRO A 265 -7.01 -6.84 26.56
CA PRO A 265 -7.39 -5.44 26.37
C PRO A 265 -7.60 -5.09 24.88
N PRO A 266 -8.41 -4.06 24.59
CA PRO A 266 -8.43 -3.42 23.27
C PRO A 266 -7.02 -2.98 22.84
N ARG A 267 -6.75 -3.02 21.56
CA ARG A 267 -5.45 -2.64 20.96
C ARG A 267 -5.67 -1.88 19.67
N THR A 268 -4.79 -0.94 19.40
CA THR A 268 -4.66 -0.29 18.09
C THR A 268 -4.05 -1.24 17.06
N ALA A 269 -4.24 -0.96 15.77
CA ALA A 269 -3.66 -1.75 14.69
C ALA A 269 -2.13 -1.93 14.82
N ALA A 270 -1.43 -0.89 15.26
CA ALA A 270 0.02 -0.95 15.51
C ALA A 270 0.39 -1.89 16.65
N GLU A 271 -0.36 -1.85 17.76
CA GLU A 271 -0.16 -2.74 18.91
C GLU A 271 -0.52 -4.19 18.58
N ILE A 272 -1.58 -4.42 17.80
CA ILE A 272 -1.97 -5.75 17.31
C ILE A 272 -0.84 -6.30 16.44
N THR A 273 -0.37 -5.54 15.47
CA THR A 273 0.74 -5.93 14.59
C THR A 273 1.99 -6.27 15.41
N LYS A 274 2.41 -5.39 16.32
CA LYS A 274 3.57 -5.61 17.19
C LYS A 274 3.42 -6.88 18.02
N ALA A 275 2.28 -7.08 18.68
CA ALA A 275 2.02 -8.25 19.51
C ALA A 275 1.95 -9.56 18.70
N ALA A 276 1.37 -9.51 17.50
CA ALA A 276 1.30 -10.64 16.58
C ALA A 276 2.68 -11.08 16.09
N LEU A 277 3.51 -10.12 15.65
CA LEU A 277 4.88 -10.38 15.17
C LEU A 277 5.79 -10.90 16.29
N ALA A 278 5.65 -10.36 17.50
CA ALA A 278 6.39 -10.82 18.67
C ALA A 278 5.88 -12.14 19.28
N GLY A 279 4.73 -12.66 18.79
CA GLY A 279 4.10 -13.89 19.34
C GLY A 279 3.58 -13.76 20.77
N THR A 280 3.42 -12.52 21.30
CA THR A 280 3.05 -12.27 22.70
C THR A 280 1.55 -12.29 22.96
N CYS A 281 0.70 -12.32 21.93
CA CYS A 281 -0.76 -12.35 22.04
C CYS A 281 -1.37 -13.27 20.96
N PRO A 282 -1.93 -14.44 21.34
CA PRO A 282 -2.55 -15.36 20.39
C PRO A 282 -3.69 -14.74 19.59
N SER A 283 -4.55 -13.91 20.22
CA SER A 283 -5.66 -13.23 19.54
C SER A 283 -5.16 -12.21 18.52
N ALA A 284 -4.05 -11.50 18.81
CA ALA A 284 -3.44 -10.58 17.86
C ALA A 284 -2.82 -11.32 16.66
N ARG A 285 -2.19 -12.47 16.93
CA ARG A 285 -1.64 -13.34 15.88
C ARG A 285 -2.76 -13.86 14.98
N ALA A 286 -3.84 -14.39 15.54
CA ALA A 286 -5.00 -14.88 14.80
C ALA A 286 -5.67 -13.75 13.97
N ALA A 287 -5.75 -12.54 14.52
CA ALA A 287 -6.29 -11.40 13.79
C ALA A 287 -5.42 -11.02 12.58
N LEU A 288 -4.09 -11.00 12.72
CA LEU A 288 -3.17 -10.67 11.61
C LEU A 288 -3.17 -11.78 10.55
N GLU A 289 -3.28 -13.04 10.93
CA GLU A 289 -3.45 -14.18 10.02
C GLU A 289 -4.75 -14.07 9.21
N ALA A 290 -5.87 -13.73 9.86
CA ALA A 290 -7.15 -13.52 9.20
C ALA A 290 -7.09 -12.31 8.25
N PHE A 291 -6.46 -11.21 8.66
CA PHE A 291 -6.22 -10.03 7.81
C PHE A 291 -5.49 -10.41 6.52
N CYS A 292 -4.39 -11.17 6.61
CA CYS A 292 -3.63 -11.62 5.44
C CYS A 292 -4.45 -12.58 4.57
N ALA A 293 -5.26 -13.45 5.16
CA ALA A 293 -6.15 -14.34 4.43
C ALA A 293 -7.22 -13.56 3.65
N PHE A 294 -7.87 -12.58 4.27
CA PHE A 294 -8.83 -11.68 3.62
C PHE A 294 -8.16 -10.86 2.51
N LEU A 295 -6.98 -10.30 2.76
CA LEU A 295 -6.21 -9.55 1.75
C LEU A 295 -5.92 -10.42 0.53
N GLY A 296 -5.48 -11.67 0.72
CA GLY A 296 -5.23 -12.60 -0.37
C GLY A 296 -6.50 -12.95 -1.15
N ALA A 297 -7.60 -13.26 -0.44
CA ALA A 297 -8.88 -13.57 -1.06
C ALA A 297 -9.41 -12.39 -1.90
N PHE A 298 -9.33 -11.18 -1.36
CA PHE A 298 -9.76 -9.96 -2.04
C PHE A 298 -8.88 -9.63 -3.25
N ALA A 299 -7.56 -9.70 -3.10
CA ALA A 299 -6.60 -9.50 -4.20
C ALA A 299 -6.89 -10.46 -5.37
N GLY A 300 -7.23 -11.73 -5.07
CA GLY A 300 -7.63 -12.70 -6.08
C GLY A 300 -8.97 -12.34 -6.76
N ASN A 301 -9.93 -11.76 -6.04
CA ASN A 301 -11.19 -11.27 -6.63
C ASN A 301 -10.92 -10.11 -7.59
N VAL A 302 -10.10 -9.14 -7.18
CA VAL A 302 -9.70 -7.99 -8.01
C VAL A 302 -8.94 -8.47 -9.25
N ALA A 303 -8.02 -9.44 -9.10
CA ALA A 303 -7.28 -10.02 -10.22
C ALA A 303 -8.20 -10.67 -11.26
N LEU A 304 -9.23 -11.40 -10.82
CA LEU A 304 -10.24 -12.00 -11.72
C LEU A 304 -11.09 -10.93 -12.41
N THR A 305 -11.52 -9.90 -11.66
CA THR A 305 -12.39 -8.84 -12.17
C THR A 305 -11.72 -8.04 -13.29
N PHE A 306 -10.43 -7.71 -13.13
CA PHE A 306 -9.66 -6.94 -14.10
C PHE A 306 -8.94 -7.80 -15.15
N GLY A 307 -8.92 -9.14 -15.00
CA GLY A 307 -8.07 -9.98 -15.82
C GLY A 307 -6.59 -9.67 -15.66
N ALA A 308 -6.12 -9.35 -14.43
CA ALA A 308 -4.85 -8.73 -14.11
C ALA A 308 -3.65 -9.68 -14.28
N ARG A 309 -3.47 -10.22 -15.49
CA ARG A 309 -2.36 -11.12 -15.81
C ARG A 309 -0.99 -10.43 -15.85
N GLY A 310 -0.97 -9.10 -15.89
CA GLY A 310 0.24 -8.30 -15.76
C GLY A 310 0.78 -8.24 -14.34
N GLY A 311 -0.03 -8.61 -13.34
CA GLY A 311 0.38 -8.67 -11.94
C GLY A 311 -0.56 -7.97 -10.98
N VAL A 312 -0.42 -8.33 -9.70
CA VAL A 312 -1.12 -7.71 -8.58
C VAL A 312 -0.10 -7.09 -7.65
N TYR A 313 -0.29 -5.82 -7.35
CA TYR A 313 0.63 -5.03 -6.54
C TYR A 313 -0.06 -4.59 -5.26
N ILE A 314 0.58 -4.85 -4.12
CA ILE A 314 0.08 -4.46 -2.80
C ILE A 314 0.83 -3.21 -2.34
N ALA A 315 0.13 -2.11 -2.26
CA ALA A 315 0.62 -0.81 -1.80
C ALA A 315 0.17 -0.51 -0.36
N GLY A 316 0.20 0.74 0.02
CA GLY A 316 -0.27 1.25 1.31
C GLY A 316 0.75 1.08 2.43
N GLY A 317 0.49 1.74 3.56
CA GLY A 317 1.44 1.81 4.67
C GLY A 317 1.54 0.56 5.53
N ILE A 318 0.62 -0.41 5.41
CA ILE A 318 0.59 -1.61 6.25
C ILE A 318 1.44 -2.73 5.63
N ALA A 319 1.26 -3.03 4.34
CA ALA A 319 1.86 -4.18 3.70
C ALA A 319 3.40 -4.22 3.76
N PRO A 320 4.15 -3.14 3.51
CA PRO A 320 5.61 -3.17 3.64
C PRO A 320 6.11 -3.50 5.04
N ARG A 321 5.36 -3.09 6.08
CA ARG A 321 5.73 -3.31 7.49
C ARG A 321 5.55 -4.75 7.95
N ILE A 322 4.69 -5.52 7.28
CA ILE A 322 4.39 -6.91 7.60
C ILE A 322 4.72 -7.84 6.42
N GLY A 323 5.58 -7.43 5.50
CA GLY A 323 5.85 -8.14 4.25
C GLY A 323 6.30 -9.59 4.46
N ALA A 324 7.23 -9.83 5.38
CA ALA A 324 7.66 -11.18 5.74
C ALA A 324 6.50 -12.03 6.27
N PHE A 325 5.65 -11.44 7.11
CA PHE A 325 4.48 -12.12 7.65
C PHE A 325 3.46 -12.44 6.53
N ILE A 326 3.21 -11.51 5.59
CA ILE A 326 2.35 -11.75 4.42
C ILE A 326 2.89 -12.91 3.59
N ALA A 327 4.19 -12.94 3.32
CA ALA A 327 4.83 -13.99 2.51
C ALA A 327 4.69 -15.40 3.12
N ASP A 328 4.72 -15.50 4.45
CA ASP A 328 4.58 -16.76 5.18
C ASP A 328 3.12 -17.09 5.58
N SER A 329 2.19 -16.16 5.37
CA SER A 329 0.77 -16.29 5.72
C SER A 329 -0.04 -17.07 4.67
N ALA A 330 -1.35 -17.17 4.94
CA ALA A 330 -2.29 -17.72 3.98
C ALA A 330 -2.58 -16.79 2.78
N PHE A 331 -1.96 -15.61 2.66
CA PHE A 331 -2.22 -14.65 1.59
C PHE A 331 -2.22 -15.30 0.20
N ARG A 332 -1.11 -15.95 -0.18
CA ARG A 332 -0.95 -16.52 -1.52
C ARG A 332 -1.90 -17.69 -1.75
N ALA A 333 -2.06 -18.57 -0.79
CA ALA A 333 -3.00 -19.70 -0.87
C ALA A 333 -4.43 -19.22 -1.06
N ARG A 334 -4.82 -18.12 -0.40
CA ARG A 334 -6.15 -17.52 -0.50
C ARG A 334 -6.36 -16.75 -1.81
N PHE A 335 -5.32 -16.11 -2.31
CA PHE A 335 -5.31 -15.49 -3.64
C PHE A 335 -5.63 -16.53 -4.73
N GLU A 336 -5.01 -17.69 -4.66
CA GLU A 336 -5.16 -18.79 -5.62
C GLU A 336 -6.42 -19.62 -5.44
N ALA A 337 -7.06 -19.61 -4.25
CA ALA A 337 -8.21 -20.44 -3.92
C ALA A 337 -9.50 -19.97 -4.62
N LYS A 338 -9.52 -20.02 -5.96
CA LYS A 338 -10.64 -19.61 -6.83
C LYS A 338 -11.23 -20.79 -7.64
N GLY A 339 -11.27 -21.97 -7.02
CA GLY A 339 -11.87 -23.18 -7.61
C GLY A 339 -11.23 -23.51 -8.97
N ARG A 340 -12.01 -23.61 -10.02
CA ARG A 340 -11.52 -23.93 -11.39
C ARG A 340 -10.56 -22.89 -11.97
N PHE A 341 -10.49 -21.67 -11.41
CA PHE A 341 -9.56 -20.62 -11.85
C PHE A 341 -8.24 -20.61 -11.06
N ARG A 342 -7.98 -21.65 -10.24
CA ARG A 342 -6.75 -21.74 -9.45
C ARG A 342 -5.50 -21.58 -10.31
N SER A 343 -5.36 -22.37 -11.38
CA SER A 343 -4.19 -22.29 -12.26
C SER A 343 -4.01 -20.93 -12.94
N TYR A 344 -5.13 -20.23 -13.20
CA TYR A 344 -5.10 -18.87 -13.73
C TYR A 344 -4.47 -17.90 -12.73
N LEU A 345 -4.84 -18.00 -11.44
CA LEU A 345 -4.29 -17.15 -10.38
C LEU A 345 -2.85 -17.53 -10.01
N GLU A 346 -2.50 -18.82 -10.02
CA GLU A 346 -1.13 -19.30 -9.78
C GLU A 346 -0.12 -18.68 -10.75
N ALA A 347 -0.54 -18.41 -12.00
CA ALA A 347 0.30 -17.80 -13.01
C ALA A 347 0.52 -16.28 -12.84
N ILE A 348 -0.28 -15.61 -12.01
CA ILE A 348 -0.21 -14.15 -11.80
C ILE A 348 0.80 -13.81 -10.70
N PRO A 349 1.81 -12.97 -10.95
CA PRO A 349 2.72 -12.53 -9.91
C PRO A 349 2.05 -11.58 -8.92
N THR A 350 2.43 -11.66 -7.66
CA THR A 350 2.00 -10.77 -6.59
C THR A 350 3.22 -10.14 -5.91
N ASN A 351 3.21 -8.82 -5.78
CA ASN A 351 4.33 -8.04 -5.25
C ASN A 351 3.85 -7.04 -4.21
N ILE A 352 4.64 -6.75 -3.20
CA ILE A 352 4.47 -5.58 -2.34
C ILE A 352 5.31 -4.44 -2.93
N ILE A 353 4.73 -3.25 -3.05
CA ILE A 353 5.47 -2.03 -3.40
C ILE A 353 6.21 -1.58 -2.14
N ILE A 354 7.55 -1.55 -2.19
CA ILE A 354 8.41 -1.09 -1.10
C ILE A 354 9.07 0.26 -1.39
N HIS A 355 8.81 0.86 -2.54
CA HIS A 355 9.27 2.22 -2.86
C HIS A 355 8.58 3.23 -1.94
N PRO A 356 9.32 4.06 -1.16
CA PRO A 356 8.74 4.94 -0.12
C PRO A 356 7.87 6.07 -0.68
N ALA A 357 8.05 6.41 -1.94
CA ALA A 357 7.38 7.53 -2.61
C ALA A 357 6.72 7.10 -3.94
N ALA A 358 6.08 5.93 -4.00
CA ALA A 358 5.47 5.41 -5.22
C ALA A 358 4.42 6.38 -5.80
N THR A 359 3.59 7.02 -4.97
CA THR A 359 2.61 8.04 -5.38
C THR A 359 3.30 9.19 -6.13
N PHE A 360 4.47 9.66 -5.65
CA PHE A 360 5.24 10.73 -6.30
C PHE A 360 5.82 10.29 -7.65
N VAL A 361 6.25 9.03 -7.77
CA VAL A 361 6.68 8.45 -9.06
C VAL A 361 5.53 8.50 -10.07
N GLY A 362 4.32 8.15 -9.65
CA GLY A 362 3.12 8.22 -10.48
C GLY A 362 2.73 9.65 -10.84
N LEU A 363 2.78 10.59 -9.89
CA LEU A 363 2.52 12.01 -10.16
C LEU A 363 3.55 12.60 -11.13
N ALA A 364 4.84 12.23 -10.98
CA ALA A 364 5.89 12.69 -11.90
C ALA A 364 5.66 12.20 -13.35
N SER A 365 5.05 11.01 -13.54
CA SER A 365 4.68 10.53 -14.87
C SER A 365 3.62 11.42 -15.53
N LEU A 366 2.66 11.95 -14.77
CA LEU A 366 1.64 12.89 -15.27
C LEU A 366 2.23 14.21 -15.75
N ALA A 367 3.36 14.67 -15.20
CA ALA A 367 4.01 15.89 -15.64
C ALA A 367 4.60 15.76 -17.06
N GLY A 368 5.06 14.57 -17.44
CA GLY A 368 5.55 14.25 -18.79
C GLY A 368 4.41 14.15 -19.82
N ASP A 369 3.30 13.55 -19.44
CA ASP A 369 2.14 13.36 -20.33
C ASP A 369 1.42 14.69 -20.64
N ALA A 370 1.48 15.67 -19.73
CA ALA A 370 0.88 16.99 -19.91
C ALA A 370 1.47 17.80 -21.07
N ALA A 371 2.61 17.40 -21.63
CA ALA A 371 3.19 17.99 -22.83
C ALA A 371 2.51 17.50 -24.14
N HIS A 372 1.71 16.45 -24.08
CA HIS A 372 1.06 15.81 -25.25
C HIS A 372 -0.46 16.01 -25.32
N VAL A 373 -1.06 16.66 -24.30
CA VAL A 373 -2.49 17.00 -24.27
C VAL A 373 -2.62 18.53 -24.25
N ALA A 374 -2.39 19.16 -25.39
CA ALA A 374 -2.69 20.56 -25.68
C ALA A 374 -3.62 20.63 -26.90
#